data_6ca07a09765724c8a8669314731e05c5
#
_entry.id   6ca07a09765724c8a8669314731e05c5
#
_cell.length_a   1.000
_cell.length_b   1.000
_cell.length_c   1.000
_cell.angle_alpha   90.00
_cell.angle_beta   90.00
_cell.angle_gamma   90.00
#
_symmetry.space_group_name_H-M   'P 1'
#
loop_
_entity.id
_entity.type
_entity.pdbx_description
1 polymer ?
#
loop_
_entity_poly.entity_id
_entity_poly.type
_entity_poly.pdbx_seq_one_letter_code
_entity_poly.pdbx_strand_id
1 'polypeptide(L)'
;ALAAREAFLNEQAVYSGYAVPTNVSYAVSELPFAHTSPVAGYTSSGFGYRLHPLENKVKFHYGTDFAANSGTAVCAFADGTVLAAGQNDGYGNYVKIRHADGYTTLYGHCSKLLVRAGETVTMGQEIALVGATGKATGPHLHFELMHDGYYCNQEFYLAAV
;
A
#
# COMPACT_ATOMS: atom_id res chain seq x y z
N ALA A 1 -11.14 9.53 8.86
CA ALA A 1 -9.89 8.96 9.38
C ALA A 1 -10.10 8.26 10.72
N LEU A 2 -10.66 8.95 11.72
CA LEU A 2 -10.92 8.32 13.03
C LEU A 2 -11.96 7.20 12.96
N ALA A 3 -13.01 7.37 12.17
CA ALA A 3 -14.03 6.32 11.99
C ALA A 3 -13.45 5.07 11.32
N ALA A 4 -12.58 5.24 10.33
CA ALA A 4 -11.91 4.13 9.66
C ALA A 4 -10.96 3.40 10.62
N ARG A 5 -10.25 4.14 11.48
CA ARG A 5 -9.39 3.55 12.49
C ARG A 5 -10.19 2.75 13.52
N GLU A 6 -11.30 3.29 13.99
CA GLU A 6 -12.17 2.59 14.94
C GLU A 6 -12.72 1.30 14.35
N ALA A 7 -13.21 1.33 13.12
CA ALA A 7 -13.67 0.14 12.41
C ALA A 7 -12.55 -0.91 12.27
N PHE A 8 -11.34 -0.47 11.92
CA PHE A 8 -10.17 -1.33 11.83
C PHE A 8 -9.85 -2.00 13.18
N LEU A 9 -9.82 -1.23 14.27
CA LEU A 9 -9.55 -1.77 15.60
C LEU A 9 -10.61 -2.79 16.03
N ASN A 10 -11.87 -2.57 15.69
CA ASN A 10 -12.94 -3.52 15.96
C ASN A 10 -12.76 -4.82 15.19
N GLU A 11 -12.38 -4.76 13.92
CA GLU A 11 -12.05 -5.92 13.11
C GLU A 11 -10.86 -6.69 13.64
N GLN A 12 -9.82 -5.97 14.10
CA GLN A 12 -8.60 -6.58 14.63
C GLN A 12 -8.78 -7.16 16.04
N ALA A 13 -9.89 -6.88 16.73
CA ALA A 13 -10.14 -7.36 18.09
C ALA A 13 -10.11 -8.90 18.20
N VAL A 14 -10.48 -9.62 17.13
CA VAL A 14 -10.40 -11.09 17.10
C VAL A 14 -8.96 -11.61 17.16
N TYR A 15 -7.98 -10.73 16.90
CA TYR A 15 -6.55 -11.04 16.95
C TYR A 15 -5.87 -10.45 18.20
N SER A 16 -6.62 -10.19 19.27
CA SER A 16 -6.10 -9.54 20.48
C SER A 16 -4.99 -10.34 21.19
N GLY A 17 -4.85 -11.64 20.90
CA GLY A 17 -3.76 -12.47 21.38
C GLY A 17 -2.43 -12.23 20.65
N TYR A 18 -2.42 -11.44 19.59
CA TYR A 18 -1.22 -11.11 18.81
C TYR A 18 -0.81 -9.66 19.09
N ALA A 19 0.47 -9.45 19.37
CA ALA A 19 1.00 -8.10 19.58
C ALA A 19 1.01 -7.33 18.26
N VAL A 20 0.84 -6.01 18.32
CA VAL A 20 1.09 -5.13 17.16
C VAL A 20 2.57 -5.23 16.83
N PRO A 21 2.95 -5.48 15.56
CA PRO A 21 4.36 -5.54 15.17
C PRO A 21 5.09 -4.23 15.54
N THR A 22 6.35 -4.34 15.92
CA THR A 22 7.14 -3.19 16.41
C THR A 22 7.39 -2.13 15.33
N ASN A 23 7.29 -2.51 14.05
CA ASN A 23 7.47 -1.63 12.90
C ASN A 23 6.15 -1.13 12.31
N VAL A 24 5.06 -1.18 13.08
CA VAL A 24 3.72 -0.79 12.65
C VAL A 24 3.17 0.27 13.60
N SER A 25 2.47 1.25 13.03
CA SER A 25 1.73 2.26 13.79
C SER A 25 0.26 2.24 13.42
N TYR A 26 -0.62 2.19 14.41
CA TYR A 26 -2.07 2.37 14.24
C TYR A 26 -2.51 3.81 14.52
N ALA A 27 -1.56 4.70 14.75
CA ALA A 27 -1.87 6.11 14.96
C ALA A 27 -2.46 6.73 13.68
N VAL A 28 -3.37 7.65 13.86
CA VAL A 28 -3.92 8.47 12.79
C VAL A 28 -3.44 9.89 12.98
N SER A 29 -2.81 10.42 11.94
CA SER A 29 -2.49 11.84 11.84
C SER A 29 -2.87 12.33 10.46
N GLU A 30 -3.19 13.60 10.34
CA GLU A 30 -3.48 14.18 9.04
C GLU A 30 -2.22 14.17 8.18
N LEU A 31 -2.34 13.73 6.92
CA LEU A 31 -1.21 13.78 5.99
C LEU A 31 -0.90 15.23 5.63
N PRO A 32 0.37 15.64 5.65
CA PRO A 32 0.76 17.03 5.41
C PRO A 32 0.81 17.41 3.93
N PHE A 33 0.21 16.62 3.06
CA PHE A 33 0.21 16.83 1.61
C PHE A 33 -1.10 16.30 0.99
N ALA A 34 -1.41 16.81 -0.20
CA ALA A 34 -2.52 16.29 -0.99
C ALA A 34 -2.20 14.88 -1.48
N HIS A 35 -3.19 14.01 -1.50
CA HIS A 35 -3.05 12.62 -1.89
C HIS A 35 -4.30 12.12 -2.62
N THR A 36 -4.13 11.02 -3.35
CA THR A 36 -5.21 10.38 -4.11
C THR A 36 -5.07 8.85 -4.05
N SER A 37 -6.11 8.14 -4.44
CA SER A 37 -6.02 6.68 -4.57
C SER A 37 -4.95 6.30 -5.60
N PRO A 38 -4.14 5.26 -5.33
CA PRO A 38 -3.09 4.83 -6.26
C PRO A 38 -3.62 4.05 -7.46
N VAL A 39 -4.87 3.60 -7.44
CA VAL A 39 -5.44 2.78 -8.52
C VAL A 39 -6.96 2.84 -8.50
N ALA A 40 -7.57 2.71 -9.68
CA ALA A 40 -9.01 2.48 -9.80
C ALA A 40 -9.30 0.99 -9.57
N GLY A 41 -9.61 0.66 -8.34
CA GLY A 41 -9.88 -0.70 -7.90
C GLY A 41 -10.53 -0.72 -6.53
N TYR A 42 -10.87 -1.90 -6.05
CA TYR A 42 -11.44 -2.07 -4.72
C TYR A 42 -10.49 -2.87 -3.82
N THR A 43 -10.56 -2.63 -2.52
CA THR A 43 -9.74 -3.36 -1.54
C THR A 43 -10.14 -4.84 -1.54
N SER A 44 -9.21 -5.70 -1.92
CA SER A 44 -9.39 -7.15 -1.88
C SER A 44 -8.78 -7.77 -0.62
N SER A 45 -7.78 -7.13 -0.03
CA SER A 45 -7.15 -7.56 1.21
C SER A 45 -6.61 -6.36 1.97
N GLY A 46 -7.12 -6.15 3.17
CA GLY A 46 -6.78 -5.01 4.02
C GLY A 46 -5.48 -5.17 4.78
N PHE A 47 -5.04 -4.06 5.36
CA PHE A 47 -3.90 -3.97 6.27
C PHE A 47 -4.20 -4.69 7.60
N GLY A 48 -3.18 -5.25 8.23
CA GLY A 48 -3.30 -5.82 9.57
C GLY A 48 -3.28 -7.34 9.59
N TYR A 49 -3.60 -7.89 10.76
CA TYR A 49 -3.72 -9.33 10.92
C TYR A 49 -4.88 -9.90 10.11
N ARG A 50 -4.66 -11.05 9.53
CA ARG A 50 -5.66 -11.79 8.80
C ARG A 50 -5.34 -13.29 8.83
N LEU A 51 -6.39 -14.12 8.73
CA LEU A 51 -6.24 -15.55 8.51
C LEU A 51 -5.98 -15.78 7.02
N HIS A 52 -4.82 -16.33 6.69
CA HIS A 52 -4.49 -16.66 5.30
C HIS A 52 -5.34 -17.88 4.86
N PRO A 53 -6.19 -17.73 3.83
CA PRO A 53 -7.19 -18.76 3.52
C PRO A 53 -6.59 -20.07 3.02
N LEU A 54 -5.45 -20.04 2.36
CA LEU A 54 -4.79 -21.24 1.83
C LEU A 54 -3.89 -21.91 2.87
N GLU A 55 -3.20 -21.13 3.69
CA GLU A 55 -2.24 -21.64 4.67
C GLU A 55 -2.88 -21.91 6.04
N ASN A 56 -4.08 -21.42 6.27
CA ASN A 56 -4.79 -21.50 7.56
C ASN A 56 -3.92 -20.95 8.72
N LYS A 57 -3.16 -19.89 8.47
CA LYS A 57 -2.29 -19.23 9.43
C LYS A 57 -2.67 -17.76 9.55
N VAL A 58 -2.56 -17.23 10.76
CA VAL A 58 -2.67 -15.80 11.00
C VAL A 58 -1.37 -15.12 10.55
N LYS A 59 -1.49 -14.13 9.65
CA LYS A 59 -0.36 -13.34 9.15
C LYS A 59 -0.69 -11.87 9.24
N PHE A 60 0.33 -11.04 9.41
CA PHE A 60 0.19 -9.59 9.35
C PHE A 60 0.44 -9.11 7.92
N HIS A 61 -0.50 -8.34 7.36
CA HIS A 61 -0.40 -7.72 6.05
C HIS A 61 0.03 -6.26 6.22
N TYR A 62 1.20 -5.91 5.71
CA TYR A 62 1.82 -4.59 5.90
C TYR A 62 1.35 -3.55 4.89
N GLY A 63 0.46 -3.90 4.02
CA GLY A 63 -0.09 -3.03 3.00
C GLY A 63 -1.55 -3.30 2.74
N THR A 64 -2.07 -2.73 1.67
CA THR A 64 -3.41 -3.02 1.17
C THR A 64 -3.31 -3.51 -0.26
N ASP A 65 -4.05 -4.57 -0.57
CA ASP A 65 -4.17 -5.08 -1.92
C ASP A 65 -5.46 -4.55 -2.56
N PHE A 66 -5.31 -3.95 -3.74
CA PHE A 66 -6.42 -3.47 -4.55
C PHE A 66 -6.59 -4.38 -5.76
N ALA A 67 -7.75 -5.00 -5.88
CA ALA A 67 -8.09 -5.77 -7.07
C ALA A 67 -8.29 -4.83 -8.26
N ALA A 68 -7.59 -5.11 -9.35
CA ALA A 68 -7.70 -4.38 -10.61
C ALA A 68 -7.17 -5.27 -11.74
N ASN A 69 -7.66 -5.06 -12.94
CA ASN A 69 -7.20 -5.81 -14.10
C ASN A 69 -5.75 -5.47 -14.46
N SER A 70 -5.01 -6.45 -14.97
CA SER A 70 -3.68 -6.20 -15.54
C SER A 70 -3.73 -5.09 -16.57
N GLY A 71 -2.77 -4.16 -16.50
CA GLY A 71 -2.72 -3.01 -17.37
C GLY A 71 -3.45 -1.77 -16.87
N THR A 72 -4.21 -1.87 -15.78
CA THR A 72 -4.80 -0.70 -15.13
C THR A 72 -3.70 0.23 -14.64
N ALA A 73 -3.87 1.54 -14.84
CA ALA A 73 -2.87 2.53 -14.43
C ALA A 73 -2.69 2.57 -12.92
N VAL A 74 -1.45 2.53 -12.48
CA VAL A 74 -1.02 2.80 -11.10
C VAL A 74 -0.53 4.24 -11.06
N CYS A 75 -1.08 5.03 -10.15
CA CYS A 75 -0.81 6.45 -10.04
C CYS A 75 -0.09 6.79 -8.73
N ALA A 76 0.75 7.82 -8.76
CA ALA A 76 1.42 8.30 -7.56
C ALA A 76 0.39 8.80 -6.54
N PHE A 77 0.48 8.30 -5.33
CA PHE A 77 -0.38 8.66 -4.20
C PHE A 77 -0.33 10.16 -3.88
N ALA A 78 0.84 10.75 -4.03
CA ALA A 78 1.13 12.16 -3.77
C ALA A 78 2.39 12.58 -4.53
N ASP A 79 2.68 13.87 -4.53
CA ASP A 79 3.93 14.40 -5.06
C ASP A 79 5.13 13.75 -4.36
N GLY A 80 6.19 13.49 -5.09
CA GLY A 80 7.40 12.93 -4.50
C GLY A 80 8.52 12.67 -5.50
N THR A 81 9.50 11.93 -5.02
CA THR A 81 10.66 11.49 -5.79
C THR A 81 10.76 9.97 -5.75
N VAL A 82 10.95 9.37 -6.90
CA VAL A 82 11.11 7.91 -7.01
C VAL A 82 12.42 7.49 -6.36
N LEU A 83 12.35 6.73 -5.27
CA LEU A 83 13.51 6.17 -4.58
C LEU A 83 14.04 4.92 -5.26
N ALA A 84 13.13 4.08 -5.75
CA ALA A 84 13.45 2.83 -6.40
C ALA A 84 12.39 2.48 -7.44
N ALA A 85 12.83 1.92 -8.53
CA ALA A 85 11.99 1.31 -9.55
C ALA A 85 12.72 0.06 -10.02
N GLY A 86 12.28 -1.11 -9.57
CA GLY A 86 13.05 -2.34 -9.75
C GLY A 86 12.21 -3.58 -9.64
N GLN A 87 12.88 -4.69 -9.36
CA GLN A 87 12.26 -6.01 -9.27
C GLN A 87 12.88 -6.80 -8.14
N ASN A 88 12.05 -7.52 -7.40
CA ASN A 88 12.49 -8.57 -6.48
C ASN A 88 11.49 -9.74 -6.48
N ASP A 89 11.84 -10.81 -5.76
CA ASP A 89 11.03 -12.03 -5.76
C ASP A 89 9.68 -11.85 -5.07
N GLY A 90 9.61 -11.00 -4.05
CA GLY A 90 8.39 -10.76 -3.27
C GLY A 90 7.44 -9.82 -3.98
N TYR A 91 7.87 -8.60 -4.22
CA TYR A 91 7.04 -7.55 -4.81
C TYR A 91 6.89 -7.66 -6.34
N GLY A 92 7.74 -8.46 -7.01
CA GLY A 92 7.83 -8.41 -8.45
C GLY A 92 8.36 -7.06 -8.90
N ASN A 93 7.80 -6.50 -9.97
CA ASN A 93 8.13 -5.14 -10.39
C ASN A 93 7.47 -4.15 -9.42
N TYR A 94 8.26 -3.24 -8.86
CA TYR A 94 7.76 -2.29 -7.87
C TYR A 94 8.35 -0.90 -8.05
N VAL A 95 7.62 0.10 -7.55
CA VAL A 95 8.05 1.49 -7.43
C VAL A 95 7.97 1.87 -5.95
N LYS A 96 8.97 2.61 -5.47
CA LYS A 96 8.95 3.22 -4.14
C LYS A 96 9.15 4.72 -4.29
N ILE A 97 8.29 5.51 -3.66
CA ILE A 97 8.29 6.97 -3.76
C ILE A 97 8.49 7.59 -2.38
N ARG A 98 9.36 8.57 -2.28
CA ARG A 98 9.53 9.42 -1.10
C ARG A 98 8.67 10.67 -1.25
N HIS A 99 7.83 10.90 -0.23
CA HIS A 99 7.02 12.11 -0.10
C HIS A 99 7.60 13.04 0.97
N ALA A 100 6.89 14.12 1.27
CA ALA A 100 7.29 15.03 2.35
C ALA A 100 7.21 14.38 3.73
N ASP A 101 7.92 14.95 4.70
CA ASP A 101 7.83 14.65 6.13
C ASP A 101 8.04 13.18 6.51
N GLY A 102 8.94 12.48 5.81
CA GLY A 102 9.30 11.10 6.13
C GLY A 102 8.32 10.04 5.67
N TYR A 103 7.32 10.40 4.85
CA TYR A 103 6.39 9.44 4.25
C TYR A 103 6.97 8.81 2.99
N THR A 104 6.74 7.51 2.84
CA THR A 104 7.05 6.76 1.61
C THR A 104 5.89 5.87 1.22
N THR A 105 5.74 5.60 -0.07
CA THR A 105 4.77 4.66 -0.60
C THR A 105 5.45 3.64 -1.50
N LEU A 106 4.88 2.43 -1.54
CA LEU A 106 5.37 1.35 -2.37
C LEU A 106 4.21 0.76 -3.17
N TYR A 107 4.48 0.44 -4.43
CA TYR A 107 3.52 -0.05 -5.43
C TYR A 107 4.08 -1.34 -6.02
N GLY A 108 3.53 -2.49 -5.64
CA GLY A 108 4.06 -3.80 -5.98
C GLY A 108 3.23 -4.61 -6.96
N HIS A 109 3.81 -5.68 -7.48
CA HIS A 109 3.25 -6.63 -8.44
C HIS A 109 2.92 -6.03 -9.79
N CYS A 110 3.59 -4.94 -10.17
CA CYS A 110 3.32 -4.27 -11.44
C CYS A 110 3.75 -5.12 -12.65
N SER A 111 3.02 -4.98 -13.76
CA SER A 111 3.40 -5.60 -15.03
C SER A 111 4.45 -4.78 -15.77
N LYS A 112 4.41 -3.45 -15.60
CA LYS A 112 5.35 -2.53 -16.27
C LYS A 112 5.56 -1.32 -15.38
N LEU A 113 6.80 -0.84 -15.33
CA LEU A 113 7.18 0.40 -14.67
C LEU A 113 7.34 1.51 -15.70
N LEU A 114 6.79 2.70 -15.41
CA LEU A 114 6.79 3.85 -16.32
C LEU A 114 7.71 4.96 -15.84
N VAL A 115 8.37 4.78 -14.68
CA VAL A 115 9.27 5.74 -14.07
C VAL A 115 10.57 5.07 -13.65
N ARG A 116 11.59 5.88 -13.39
CA ARG A 116 12.91 5.44 -12.92
C ARG A 116 13.28 6.12 -11.60
N ALA A 117 14.17 5.48 -10.85
CA ALA A 117 14.75 6.09 -9.65
C ALA A 117 15.31 7.47 -9.95
N GLY A 118 15.05 8.42 -9.07
CA GLY A 118 15.48 9.81 -9.20
C GLY A 118 14.47 10.73 -9.87
N GLU A 119 13.50 10.21 -10.59
CA GLU A 119 12.46 11.06 -11.21
C GLU A 119 11.55 11.69 -10.17
N THR A 120 11.14 12.93 -10.44
CA THR A 120 10.10 13.62 -9.69
C THR A 120 8.75 13.27 -10.28
N VAL A 121 7.77 12.95 -9.42
CA VAL A 121 6.40 12.64 -9.82
C VAL A 121 5.42 13.55 -9.11
N THR A 122 4.27 13.77 -9.75
CA THR A 122 3.16 14.53 -9.17
C THR A 122 2.02 13.60 -8.78
N MET A 123 1.20 14.02 -7.82
CA MET A 123 0.00 13.30 -7.40
C MET A 123 -0.86 12.93 -8.62
N GLY A 124 -1.24 11.65 -8.71
CA GLY A 124 -2.06 11.15 -9.80
C GLY A 124 -1.33 10.81 -11.10
N GLN A 125 -0.03 11.10 -11.18
CA GLN A 125 0.77 10.73 -12.35
C GLN A 125 0.85 9.21 -12.48
N GLU A 126 0.65 8.70 -13.70
CA GLU A 126 0.84 7.27 -13.98
C GLU A 126 2.32 6.88 -13.81
N ILE A 127 2.58 5.89 -12.96
CA ILE A 127 3.94 5.45 -12.61
C ILE A 127 4.20 3.99 -12.97
N ALA A 128 3.13 3.21 -13.13
CA ALA A 128 3.24 1.78 -13.43
C ALA A 128 1.90 1.25 -13.96
N LEU A 129 1.87 -0.01 -14.33
CA LEU A 129 0.65 -0.73 -14.70
C LEU A 129 0.47 -1.94 -13.77
N VAL A 130 -0.77 -2.20 -13.38
CA VAL A 130 -1.13 -3.37 -12.56
C VAL A 130 -0.72 -4.65 -13.27
N GLY A 131 -0.24 -5.61 -12.51
CA GLY A 131 0.12 -6.92 -12.97
C GLY A 131 -0.03 -7.98 -11.89
N ALA A 132 0.69 -9.07 -12.05
CA ALA A 132 0.71 -10.20 -11.12
C ALA A 132 2.14 -10.75 -10.97
N THR A 133 3.16 -9.89 -11.05
CA THR A 133 4.56 -10.27 -10.91
C THR A 133 4.94 -10.48 -9.44
N GLY A 134 5.99 -11.24 -9.19
CA GLY A 134 6.41 -11.60 -7.84
C GLY A 134 5.47 -12.64 -7.20
N LYS A 135 5.31 -12.56 -5.88
CA LYS A 135 4.44 -13.49 -5.12
C LYS A 135 2.99 -13.04 -5.16
N ALA A 136 2.38 -13.13 -6.33
CA ALA A 136 0.97 -12.77 -6.54
C ALA A 136 0.21 -13.96 -7.11
N THR A 137 -1.03 -14.16 -6.67
CA THR A 137 -1.91 -15.23 -7.16
C THR A 137 -2.81 -14.76 -8.30
N GLY A 138 -2.87 -13.47 -8.55
CA GLY A 138 -3.65 -12.86 -9.60
C GLY A 138 -3.42 -11.36 -9.67
N PRO A 139 -3.98 -10.66 -10.66
CA PRO A 139 -3.74 -9.23 -10.85
C PRO A 139 -4.25 -8.40 -9.66
N HIS A 140 -3.38 -7.62 -9.07
CA HIS A 140 -3.72 -6.65 -8.03
C HIS A 140 -2.56 -5.67 -7.83
N LEU A 141 -2.85 -4.53 -7.23
CA LEU A 141 -1.82 -3.63 -6.72
C LEU A 141 -1.63 -3.90 -5.23
N HIS A 142 -0.39 -4.18 -4.82
CA HIS A 142 0.02 -4.15 -3.42
C HIS A 142 0.55 -2.77 -3.09
N PHE A 143 -0.08 -2.07 -2.16
CA PHE A 143 0.26 -0.71 -1.80
C PHE A 143 0.65 -0.61 -0.33
N GLU A 144 1.79 0.03 -0.04
CA GLU A 144 2.27 0.27 1.32
C GLU A 144 2.46 1.75 1.56
N LEU A 145 2.10 2.20 2.76
CA LEU A 145 2.40 3.53 3.28
C LEU A 145 3.28 3.39 4.52
N MET A 146 4.42 4.09 4.51
CA MET A 146 5.32 4.14 5.68
C MET A 146 5.52 5.59 6.12
N HIS A 147 5.71 5.77 7.42
CA HIS A 147 6.09 7.04 8.01
C HIS A 147 7.24 6.81 9.00
N ASP A 148 8.38 7.43 8.73
CA ASP A 148 9.58 7.34 9.58
C ASP A 148 9.96 5.90 9.95
N GLY A 149 9.84 4.98 9.01
CA GLY A 149 10.17 3.56 9.21
C GLY A 149 9.03 2.69 9.76
N TYR A 150 7.86 3.26 10.04
CA TYR A 150 6.69 2.51 10.50
C TYR A 150 5.69 2.31 9.38
N TYR A 151 5.20 1.09 9.21
CA TYR A 151 4.08 0.80 8.32
C TYR A 151 2.79 1.35 8.92
N CYS A 152 2.01 2.04 8.09
CA CYS A 152 0.74 2.65 8.46
C CYS A 152 -0.39 2.04 7.65
N ASN A 153 -1.62 2.07 8.20
CA ASN A 153 -2.79 1.67 7.45
C ASN A 153 -3.27 2.83 6.58
N GLN A 154 -3.01 2.75 5.27
CA GLN A 154 -3.39 3.80 4.33
C GLN A 154 -4.91 3.95 4.19
N GLU A 155 -5.70 2.94 4.58
CA GLU A 155 -7.18 3.04 4.55
C GLU A 155 -7.70 4.14 5.47
N PHE A 156 -6.91 4.54 6.49
CA PHE A 156 -7.29 5.65 7.35
C PHE A 156 -7.27 7.00 6.62
N TYR A 157 -6.55 7.08 5.51
CA TYR A 157 -6.32 8.31 4.75
C TYR A 157 -7.00 8.31 3.39
N LEU A 158 -7.33 7.16 2.85
CA LEU A 158 -8.10 7.06 1.63
C LEU A 158 -9.51 7.56 1.93
N ALA A 159 -9.93 8.60 1.23
CA ALA A 159 -11.23 9.18 1.47
C ALA A 159 -12.32 8.12 1.31
N ALA A 160 -13.15 7.97 2.33
CA ALA A 160 -14.46 7.38 2.15
C ALA A 160 -15.26 8.37 1.31
N VAL A 161 -15.35 8.09 0.05
CA VAL A 161 -16.13 8.90 -0.89
C VAL A 161 -17.58 8.45 -0.81
#